data_87fb06fa019e351e92236b51f0c4817d
#
_entry.id   87fb06fa019e351e92236b51f0c4817d
#
_cell.length_a   1.000
_cell.length_b   1.000
_cell.length_c   1.000
_cell.angle_alpha   90.00
_cell.angle_beta   90.00
_cell.angle_gamma   90.00
#
_symmetry.space_group_name_H-M   'P 1'
#
loop_
_entity.id
_entity.type
_entity.pdbx_description
1 polymer ?
#
loop_
_entity_poly.entity_id
_entity_poly.type
_entity_poly.pdbx_seq_one_letter_code
_entity_poly.pdbx_strand_id
1 'polypeptide(L)'
;IAVVTYFGVGWFAYGQAVSVSCEVWFEEANNSPSSYTLGQKADWDPSNYFVENYEEVSIFADSGDVELKSWWVENDLSKPTVILLHGVTSSKFSPDILLPMGMLNKSGFNLLAIDFRDHGESTCEDGFYSAGQKESDDVVAAIAWLKDKGIKPSSIGIYGSSLGGLVALMTPAKSDDFGSIAVIDPPVDFKTLVREELTYQGLPTFLWEPIYHYALVFERINMLNDIPEEALAKGNKQPLLIFTGVQSDRVLPHHSDDLVEIAIQNEIEYSIYKYDDMGHTQILFFYEEEYAQKLTEFYLTTLSN
;
A
#
# COMPACT_ATOMS: atom_id res chain seq x y z
N ILE A 1 -12.10 37.96 6.36
CA ILE A 1 -12.40 37.06 7.50
C ILE A 1 -12.84 35.68 6.96
N ALA A 2 -13.91 35.60 6.16
CA ALA A 2 -14.42 34.28 5.67
C ALA A 2 -13.37 33.40 5.00
N VAL A 3 -12.52 33.95 4.12
CA VAL A 3 -11.44 33.22 3.45
C VAL A 3 -10.40 32.70 4.44
N VAL A 4 -9.99 33.51 5.42
CA VAL A 4 -9.03 33.13 6.46
C VAL A 4 -9.61 32.01 7.33
N THR A 5 -10.89 32.10 7.70
CA THR A 5 -11.58 31.06 8.46
C THR A 5 -11.66 29.75 7.66
N TYR A 6 -12.00 29.83 6.37
CA TYR A 6 -12.09 28.67 5.48
C TYR A 6 -10.76 27.89 5.40
N PHE A 7 -9.66 28.57 5.11
CA PHE A 7 -8.35 27.94 5.06
C PHE A 7 -7.81 27.55 6.44
N GLY A 8 -8.18 28.24 7.51
CA GLY A 8 -7.87 27.84 8.87
C GLY A 8 -8.54 26.50 9.26
N VAL A 9 -9.80 26.32 8.87
CA VAL A 9 -10.51 25.04 9.01
C VAL A 9 -9.84 23.98 8.13
N GLY A 10 -9.50 24.33 6.89
CA GLY A 10 -8.80 23.45 5.97
C GLY A 10 -7.47 22.94 6.53
N TRP A 11 -6.65 23.85 7.06
CA TRP A 11 -5.37 23.51 7.70
C TRP A 11 -5.52 22.51 8.86
N PHE A 12 -6.46 22.82 9.77
CA PHE A 12 -6.70 21.97 10.93
C PHE A 12 -7.23 20.60 10.51
N ALA A 13 -8.24 20.56 9.65
CA ALA A 13 -8.85 19.31 9.20
C ALA A 13 -7.92 18.49 8.30
N TYR A 14 -7.08 19.15 7.48
CA TYR A 14 -6.02 18.50 6.70
C TYR A 14 -5.05 17.77 7.62
N GLY A 15 -4.50 18.47 8.63
CA GLY A 15 -3.59 17.85 9.59
C GLY A 15 -4.21 16.64 10.31
N GLN A 16 -5.54 16.66 10.58
CA GLN A 16 -6.21 15.49 11.18
C GLN A 16 -6.41 14.34 10.19
N ALA A 17 -6.62 14.66 8.91
CA ALA A 17 -6.95 13.64 7.89
C ALA A 17 -5.73 12.90 7.35
N VAL A 18 -4.56 13.56 7.28
CA VAL A 18 -3.38 13.02 6.57
C VAL A 18 -2.10 13.00 7.41
N SER A 19 -2.15 13.39 8.69
CA SER A 19 -0.98 13.31 9.56
C SER A 19 -0.58 11.85 9.80
N VAL A 20 0.71 11.57 9.64
CA VAL A 20 1.30 10.25 9.87
C VAL A 20 2.45 10.38 10.86
N SER A 21 2.81 9.28 11.49
CA SER A 21 3.98 9.23 12.35
C SER A 21 5.23 8.93 11.51
N CYS A 22 6.25 9.77 11.66
CA CYS A 22 7.57 9.51 11.10
C CYS A 22 8.34 8.43 11.88
N GLU A 23 7.68 7.69 12.74
CA GLU A 23 8.29 6.69 13.61
C GLU A 23 7.57 5.35 13.46
N VAL A 24 8.28 4.27 13.74
CA VAL A 24 7.68 2.94 13.87
C VAL A 24 6.76 2.92 15.10
N TRP A 25 5.59 2.35 14.95
CA TRP A 25 4.67 2.18 16.07
C TRP A 25 5.35 1.42 17.22
N PHE A 26 5.19 1.91 18.42
CA PHE A 26 5.85 1.34 19.62
C PHE A 26 5.59 -0.17 19.78
N GLU A 27 4.38 -0.64 19.47
CA GLU A 27 4.01 -2.05 19.55
C GLU A 27 4.70 -2.91 18.49
N GLU A 28 5.10 -2.32 17.37
CA GLU A 28 5.74 -2.96 16.22
C GLU A 28 7.26 -2.76 16.20
N ALA A 29 7.81 -1.89 17.06
CA ALA A 29 9.22 -1.49 17.04
C ALA A 29 10.22 -2.65 17.26
N ASN A 30 9.76 -3.78 17.81
CA ASN A 30 10.58 -4.98 17.96
C ASN A 30 10.32 -6.04 16.87
N ASN A 31 9.41 -5.78 15.93
CA ASN A 31 9.16 -6.67 14.82
C ASN A 31 10.30 -6.61 13.80
N SER A 32 10.55 -7.73 13.17
CA SER A 32 11.48 -7.87 12.04
C SER A 32 11.04 -9.04 11.18
N PRO A 33 11.57 -9.22 9.98
CA PRO A 33 11.25 -10.40 9.18
C PRO A 33 11.51 -11.73 9.90
N SER A 34 12.52 -11.80 10.79
CA SER A 34 12.89 -13.01 11.52
C SER A 34 12.18 -13.17 12.87
N SER A 35 11.43 -12.16 13.33
CA SER A 35 10.70 -12.24 14.61
C SER A 35 9.63 -11.15 14.68
N TYR A 36 8.37 -11.52 14.76
CA TYR A 36 7.26 -10.57 14.94
C TYR A 36 6.08 -11.22 15.66
N THR A 37 5.18 -10.38 16.16
CA THR A 37 3.95 -10.80 16.82
C THR A 37 2.74 -10.25 16.08
N LEU A 38 1.63 -10.96 16.17
CA LEU A 38 0.39 -10.61 15.45
C LEU A 38 -0.62 -9.91 16.35
N GLY A 39 -0.28 -9.03 17.21
CA GLY A 39 -1.14 -8.24 18.09
C GLY A 39 -2.62 -8.66 18.23
N GLN A 40 -3.32 -8.70 17.11
CA GLN A 40 -4.75 -9.06 17.03
C GLN A 40 -5.03 -10.57 17.19
N LYS A 41 -4.03 -11.44 17.05
CA LYS A 41 -4.16 -12.91 17.12
C LYS A 41 -3.03 -13.49 17.97
N ALA A 42 -2.95 -13.02 19.21
CA ALA A 42 -1.85 -13.33 20.14
C ALA A 42 -1.64 -14.84 20.40
N ASP A 43 -2.67 -15.66 20.18
CA ASP A 43 -2.61 -17.12 20.36
C ASP A 43 -2.08 -17.88 19.14
N TRP A 44 -1.81 -17.19 18.01
CA TRP A 44 -1.27 -17.81 16.81
C TRP A 44 0.24 -17.57 16.70
N ASP A 45 0.99 -18.64 16.41
CA ASP A 45 2.43 -18.59 16.24
C ASP A 45 2.82 -18.31 14.78
N PRO A 46 3.33 -17.10 14.45
CA PRO A 46 3.74 -16.75 13.10
C PRO A 46 5.11 -17.31 12.69
N SER A 47 5.79 -18.07 13.57
CA SER A 47 7.18 -18.51 13.33
C SER A 47 7.40 -19.32 12.05
N ASN A 48 6.33 -19.96 11.54
CA ASN A 48 6.33 -20.60 10.24
C ASN A 48 6.58 -19.66 9.05
N TYR A 49 6.38 -18.35 9.25
CA TYR A 49 6.49 -17.32 8.23
C TYR A 49 7.66 -16.36 8.50
N PHE A 50 8.54 -16.69 9.46
CA PHE A 50 9.75 -15.90 9.70
C PHE A 50 10.73 -16.04 8.53
N VAL A 51 11.39 -14.92 8.21
CA VAL A 51 12.39 -14.82 7.16
C VAL A 51 13.72 -14.47 7.78
N GLU A 52 14.60 -15.47 7.90
CA GLU A 52 15.89 -15.33 8.62
C GLU A 52 16.94 -14.57 7.80
N ASN A 53 16.90 -14.71 6.48
CA ASN A 53 17.90 -14.11 5.58
C ASN A 53 17.30 -12.89 4.88
N TYR A 54 17.56 -11.71 5.38
CA TYR A 54 17.19 -10.43 4.78
C TYR A 54 18.30 -9.39 4.98
N GLU A 55 18.28 -8.37 4.16
CA GLU A 55 19.21 -7.25 4.23
C GLU A 55 18.44 -5.95 4.45
N GLU A 56 18.98 -5.04 5.26
CA GLU A 56 18.52 -3.66 5.32
C GLU A 56 19.16 -2.89 4.17
N VAL A 57 18.32 -2.28 3.35
CA VAL A 57 18.78 -1.50 2.19
C VAL A 57 18.15 -0.12 2.18
N SER A 58 18.85 0.83 1.56
CA SER A 58 18.36 2.19 1.34
C SER A 58 18.09 2.39 -0.14
N ILE A 59 16.92 2.90 -0.48
CA ILE A 59 16.52 3.27 -1.82
C ILE A 59 16.33 4.79 -1.84
N PHE A 60 16.84 5.47 -2.87
CA PHE A 60 16.76 6.91 -2.95
C PHE A 60 15.75 7.34 -4.00
N ALA A 61 14.74 8.10 -3.57
CA ALA A 61 13.76 8.75 -4.42
C ALA A 61 14.06 10.26 -4.58
N ASP A 62 13.32 10.94 -5.44
CA ASP A 62 13.40 12.39 -5.66
C ASP A 62 14.84 12.91 -5.85
N SER A 63 15.61 12.28 -6.75
CA SER A 63 17.00 12.62 -7.05
C SER A 63 17.97 12.48 -5.85
N GLY A 64 17.56 11.72 -4.82
CA GLY A 64 18.36 11.41 -3.65
C GLY A 64 17.98 12.18 -2.38
N ASP A 65 16.96 13.03 -2.44
CA ASP A 65 16.51 13.80 -1.28
C ASP A 65 15.71 12.96 -0.27
N VAL A 66 15.09 11.88 -0.73
CA VAL A 66 14.30 10.94 0.10
C VAL A 66 14.99 9.60 0.16
N GLU A 67 15.35 9.15 1.36
CA GLU A 67 15.88 7.81 1.63
C GLU A 67 14.78 6.91 2.17
N LEU A 68 14.44 5.86 1.42
CA LEU A 68 13.48 4.85 1.81
C LEU A 68 14.20 3.69 2.47
N LYS A 69 13.89 3.41 3.73
CA LYS A 69 14.42 2.27 4.46
C LYS A 69 13.62 1.01 4.12
N SER A 70 14.32 -0.01 3.72
CA SER A 70 13.69 -1.19 3.13
C SER A 70 14.35 -2.48 3.62
N TRP A 71 13.58 -3.58 3.59
CA TRP A 71 14.11 -4.93 3.74
C TRP A 71 14.12 -5.65 2.41
N TRP A 72 15.28 -6.18 2.04
CA TRP A 72 15.49 -6.98 0.85
C TRP A 72 15.71 -8.44 1.20
N VAL A 73 14.95 -9.33 0.57
CA VAL A 73 15.12 -10.79 0.63
C VAL A 73 15.48 -11.29 -0.76
N GLU A 74 16.70 -11.78 -0.91
CA GLU A 74 17.19 -12.40 -2.15
C GLU A 74 17.23 -13.90 -1.99
N ASN A 75 16.32 -14.61 -2.67
CA ASN A 75 16.35 -16.06 -2.74
C ASN A 75 17.09 -16.53 -4.00
N ASP A 76 16.70 -15.99 -5.16
CA ASP A 76 17.31 -16.27 -6.46
C ASP A 76 16.90 -15.15 -7.44
N LEU A 77 17.84 -14.39 -7.96
CA LEU A 77 17.57 -13.28 -8.90
C LEU A 77 16.88 -13.72 -10.20
N SER A 78 16.88 -15.03 -10.52
CA SER A 78 16.10 -15.57 -11.64
C SER A 78 14.61 -15.74 -11.33
N LYS A 79 14.20 -15.59 -10.05
CA LYS A 79 12.82 -15.70 -9.59
C LYS A 79 12.12 -14.35 -9.56
N PRO A 80 10.78 -14.32 -9.66
CA PRO A 80 10.03 -13.09 -9.52
C PRO A 80 10.26 -12.40 -8.17
N THR A 81 10.08 -11.10 -8.17
CA THR A 81 10.23 -10.22 -7.01
C THR A 81 8.91 -9.53 -6.70
N VAL A 82 8.53 -9.43 -5.43
CA VAL A 82 7.33 -8.68 -5.02
C VAL A 82 7.74 -7.53 -4.11
N ILE A 83 7.29 -6.31 -4.47
CA ILE A 83 7.37 -5.11 -3.62
C ILE A 83 6.18 -5.12 -2.66
N LEU A 84 6.42 -4.91 -1.38
CA LEU A 84 5.40 -4.93 -0.32
C LEU A 84 5.20 -3.52 0.23
N LEU A 85 3.95 -3.03 0.16
CA LEU A 85 3.55 -1.66 0.47
C LEU A 85 2.57 -1.64 1.66
N HIS A 86 2.96 -0.98 2.74
CA HIS A 86 2.17 -0.88 3.97
C HIS A 86 1.03 0.14 3.89
N GLY A 87 0.08 0.07 4.84
CA GLY A 87 -1.01 1.04 5.00
C GLY A 87 -0.56 2.38 5.60
N VAL A 88 -1.50 3.33 5.69
CA VAL A 88 -1.26 4.61 6.38
C VAL A 88 -1.04 4.38 7.88
N THR A 89 -0.23 5.23 8.52
CA THR A 89 0.17 5.12 9.93
C THR A 89 0.78 3.75 10.31
N SER A 90 1.32 3.05 9.33
CA SER A 90 1.96 1.74 9.44
C SER A 90 3.39 1.81 8.89
N SER A 91 4.07 0.68 8.80
CA SER A 91 5.44 0.58 8.28
C SER A 91 5.72 -0.84 7.78
N LYS A 92 6.93 -1.08 7.24
CA LYS A 92 7.41 -2.43 6.91
C LYS A 92 7.41 -3.40 8.11
N PHE A 93 7.38 -2.87 9.34
CA PHE A 93 7.34 -3.63 10.59
C PHE A 93 5.95 -4.21 10.91
N SER A 94 4.93 -3.81 10.17
CA SER A 94 3.58 -4.29 10.42
C SER A 94 3.39 -5.76 10.04
N PRO A 95 2.61 -6.52 10.84
CA PRO A 95 2.20 -7.87 10.47
C PRO A 95 1.52 -7.98 9.10
N ASP A 96 0.86 -6.92 8.64
CA ASP A 96 0.22 -6.83 7.31
C ASP A 96 1.24 -6.93 6.16
N ILE A 97 2.51 -6.70 6.46
CA ILE A 97 3.63 -6.80 5.52
C ILE A 97 4.48 -8.03 5.80
N LEU A 98 4.80 -8.27 7.08
CA LEU A 98 5.67 -9.37 7.48
C LEU A 98 5.07 -10.74 7.18
N LEU A 99 3.76 -10.88 7.34
CA LEU A 99 3.09 -12.16 7.08
C LEU A 99 3.03 -12.49 5.58
N PRO A 100 2.56 -11.62 4.68
CA PRO A 100 2.68 -11.83 3.23
C PRO A 100 4.13 -12.01 2.76
N MET A 101 5.10 -11.30 3.37
CA MET A 101 6.52 -11.48 3.11
C MET A 101 6.95 -12.92 3.38
N GLY A 102 6.62 -13.47 4.55
CA GLY A 102 6.91 -14.86 4.91
C GLY A 102 6.21 -15.88 4.01
N MET A 103 4.93 -15.64 3.65
CA MET A 103 4.17 -16.48 2.74
C MET A 103 4.84 -16.60 1.35
N LEU A 104 5.21 -15.47 0.78
CA LEU A 104 5.87 -15.41 -0.54
C LEU A 104 7.31 -15.93 -0.48
N ASN A 105 8.04 -15.68 0.63
CA ASN A 105 9.39 -16.25 0.83
C ASN A 105 9.39 -17.76 0.78
N LYS A 106 8.42 -18.43 1.41
CA LYS A 106 8.26 -19.91 1.37
C LYS A 106 8.09 -20.44 -0.06
N SER A 107 7.60 -19.62 -0.96
CA SER A 107 7.41 -19.97 -2.38
C SER A 107 8.61 -19.54 -3.25
N GLY A 108 9.67 -19.00 -2.64
CA GLY A 108 10.94 -18.68 -3.30
C GLY A 108 10.96 -17.35 -4.04
N PHE A 109 10.01 -16.45 -3.80
CA PHE A 109 10.05 -15.08 -4.35
C PHE A 109 11.18 -14.27 -3.71
N ASN A 110 11.76 -13.36 -4.47
CA ASN A 110 12.51 -12.24 -3.89
C ASN A 110 11.52 -11.19 -3.39
N LEU A 111 11.86 -10.47 -2.32
CA LEU A 111 10.91 -9.57 -1.66
C LEU A 111 11.58 -8.25 -1.31
N LEU A 112 10.85 -7.16 -1.49
CA LEU A 112 11.29 -5.82 -1.14
C LEU A 112 10.17 -5.14 -0.33
N ALA A 113 10.30 -5.09 0.99
CA ALA A 113 9.39 -4.33 1.84
C ALA A 113 9.96 -2.93 2.08
N ILE A 114 9.23 -1.90 1.73
CA ILE A 114 9.66 -0.50 1.88
C ILE A 114 8.87 0.21 2.97
N ASP A 115 9.52 1.11 3.72
CA ASP A 115 8.81 2.20 4.39
C ASP A 115 8.63 3.34 3.40
N PHE A 116 7.41 3.83 3.23
CA PHE A 116 7.17 5.07 2.49
C PHE A 116 7.84 6.26 3.17
N ARG A 117 8.04 7.37 2.43
CA ARG A 117 8.40 8.66 3.05
C ARG A 117 7.42 8.98 4.20
N ASP A 118 7.88 9.70 5.19
CA ASP A 118 7.12 10.09 6.38
C ASP A 118 6.61 8.92 7.24
N HIS A 119 7.05 7.68 6.96
CA HIS A 119 6.69 6.48 7.73
C HIS A 119 7.93 5.69 8.17
N GLY A 120 7.78 4.97 9.27
CA GLY A 120 8.76 4.02 9.76
C GLY A 120 10.13 4.64 9.98
N GLU A 121 11.14 4.11 9.29
CA GLU A 121 12.54 4.56 9.36
C GLU A 121 12.96 5.40 8.16
N SER A 122 12.08 5.65 7.20
CA SER A 122 12.35 6.45 6.01
C SER A 122 12.45 7.94 6.31
N THR A 123 12.92 8.73 5.35
CA THR A 123 13.00 10.18 5.47
C THR A 123 11.66 10.77 5.88
N CYS A 124 11.66 11.52 6.98
CA CYS A 124 10.55 12.35 7.41
C CYS A 124 10.65 13.72 6.73
N GLU A 125 9.78 14.01 5.78
CA GLU A 125 9.74 15.30 5.08
C GLU A 125 8.87 16.32 5.84
N ASP A 126 7.60 15.98 6.03
CA ASP A 126 6.61 16.90 6.62
C ASP A 126 5.63 16.21 7.59
N GLY A 127 5.64 14.88 7.68
CA GLY A 127 4.76 14.08 8.53
C GLY A 127 3.34 13.98 8.00
N PHE A 128 3.13 14.15 6.69
CA PHE A 128 1.83 14.07 6.05
C PHE A 128 1.80 13.05 4.92
N TYR A 129 0.74 12.27 4.86
CA TYR A 129 0.44 11.39 3.74
C TYR A 129 -0.12 12.19 2.57
N SER A 130 0.45 12.03 1.40
CA SER A 130 0.13 12.83 0.21
C SER A 130 -1.06 12.33 -0.61
N ALA A 131 -1.90 11.46 -0.07
CA ALA A 131 -2.96 10.74 -0.78
C ALA A 131 -2.42 9.86 -1.93
N GLY A 132 -1.26 9.27 -1.75
CA GLY A 132 -0.60 8.39 -2.73
C GLY A 132 0.23 9.12 -3.79
N GLN A 133 0.20 10.46 -3.83
CA GLN A 133 0.88 11.23 -4.89
C GLN A 133 2.40 11.08 -4.83
N LYS A 134 3.00 11.36 -3.68
CA LYS A 134 4.45 11.21 -3.47
C LYS A 134 4.83 9.75 -3.21
N GLU A 135 3.98 9.00 -2.51
CA GLU A 135 4.23 7.59 -2.18
C GLU A 135 4.30 6.69 -3.42
N SER A 136 3.59 7.03 -4.51
CA SER A 136 3.75 6.33 -5.78
C SER A 136 5.08 6.63 -6.47
N ASP A 137 5.73 7.78 -6.20
CA ASP A 137 7.12 8.03 -6.64
C ASP A 137 8.12 7.16 -5.87
N ASP A 138 7.84 6.85 -4.59
CA ASP A 138 8.64 5.90 -3.80
C ASP A 138 8.61 4.51 -4.42
N VAL A 139 7.44 4.06 -4.89
CA VAL A 139 7.31 2.77 -5.60
C VAL A 139 8.07 2.78 -6.92
N VAL A 140 8.03 3.88 -7.67
CA VAL A 140 8.84 4.03 -8.91
C VAL A 140 10.33 3.93 -8.61
N ALA A 141 10.80 4.53 -7.52
CA ALA A 141 12.19 4.41 -7.09
C ALA A 141 12.55 2.96 -6.71
N ALA A 142 11.65 2.25 -6.02
CA ALA A 142 11.83 0.83 -5.70
C ALA A 142 11.90 -0.04 -6.96
N ILE A 143 11.04 0.20 -7.95
CA ILE A 143 11.08 -0.48 -9.25
C ILE A 143 12.43 -0.21 -9.96
N ALA A 144 12.89 1.04 -9.97
CA ALA A 144 14.16 1.40 -10.59
C ALA A 144 15.34 0.68 -9.91
N TRP A 145 15.35 0.63 -8.56
CA TRP A 145 16.36 -0.09 -7.80
C TRP A 145 16.40 -1.59 -8.12
N LEU A 146 15.24 -2.23 -8.29
CA LEU A 146 15.16 -3.65 -8.70
C LEU A 146 15.68 -3.85 -10.13
N LYS A 147 15.37 -2.94 -11.05
CA LYS A 147 15.90 -2.98 -12.43
C LYS A 147 17.41 -2.82 -12.47
N ASP A 148 17.99 -1.99 -11.62
CA ASP A 148 19.46 -1.84 -11.49
C ASP A 148 20.12 -3.12 -10.96
N LYS A 149 19.41 -3.97 -10.19
CA LYS A 149 19.83 -5.32 -9.84
C LYS A 149 19.67 -6.34 -10.98
N GLY A 150 19.12 -5.94 -12.12
CA GLY A 150 18.92 -6.80 -13.30
C GLY A 150 17.60 -7.54 -13.30
N ILE A 151 16.66 -7.24 -12.40
CA ILE A 151 15.32 -7.83 -12.38
C ILE A 151 14.48 -7.22 -13.51
N LYS A 152 13.85 -8.09 -14.30
CA LYS A 152 13.03 -7.65 -15.43
C LYS A 152 11.70 -7.05 -14.95
N PRO A 153 11.15 -6.02 -15.60
CA PRO A 153 9.83 -5.48 -15.27
C PRO A 153 8.73 -6.55 -15.18
N SER A 154 8.68 -7.46 -16.12
CA SER A 154 7.68 -8.56 -16.14
C SER A 154 7.82 -9.56 -15.00
N SER A 155 8.90 -9.49 -14.22
CA SER A 155 9.14 -10.32 -13.03
C SER A 155 8.90 -9.57 -11.73
N ILE A 156 8.46 -8.30 -11.76
CA ILE A 156 8.17 -7.49 -10.59
C ILE A 156 6.66 -7.48 -10.33
N GLY A 157 6.23 -7.93 -9.16
CA GLY A 157 4.88 -7.76 -8.66
C GLY A 157 4.81 -6.67 -7.60
N ILE A 158 3.64 -6.08 -7.39
CA ILE A 158 3.37 -5.13 -6.33
C ILE A 158 2.25 -5.66 -5.45
N TYR A 159 2.49 -5.73 -4.14
CA TYR A 159 1.49 -6.03 -3.11
C TYR A 159 1.21 -4.78 -2.30
N GLY A 160 -0.06 -4.45 -2.05
CA GLY A 160 -0.43 -3.32 -1.23
C GLY A 160 -1.55 -3.61 -0.23
N SER A 161 -1.32 -3.24 1.04
CA SER A 161 -2.31 -3.33 2.12
C SER A 161 -2.96 -1.97 2.35
N SER A 162 -4.32 -1.90 2.37
CA SER A 162 -5.05 -0.66 2.68
C SER A 162 -4.59 0.51 1.79
N LEU A 163 -4.10 1.61 2.37
CA LEU A 163 -3.55 2.74 1.59
C LEU A 163 -2.31 2.38 0.77
N GLY A 164 -1.54 1.35 1.13
CA GLY A 164 -0.51 0.78 0.25
C GLY A 164 -1.11 0.18 -1.02
N GLY A 165 -2.34 -0.34 -0.93
CA GLY A 165 -3.12 -0.77 -2.09
C GLY A 165 -3.52 0.40 -3.01
N LEU A 166 -3.93 1.54 -2.44
CA LEU A 166 -4.16 2.76 -3.22
C LEU A 166 -2.91 3.17 -4.01
N VAL A 167 -1.76 3.21 -3.33
CA VAL A 167 -0.47 3.56 -3.96
C VAL A 167 -0.11 2.57 -5.07
N ALA A 168 -0.28 1.26 -4.84
CA ALA A 168 -0.07 0.24 -5.86
C ALA A 168 -0.93 0.48 -7.11
N LEU A 169 -2.22 0.84 -6.92
CA LEU A 169 -3.17 1.11 -8.00
C LEU A 169 -2.90 2.46 -8.71
N MET A 170 -2.21 3.41 -8.07
CA MET A 170 -1.80 4.68 -8.67
C MET A 170 -0.47 4.57 -9.44
N THR A 171 0.35 3.58 -9.13
CA THR A 171 1.68 3.38 -9.75
C THR A 171 1.63 3.31 -11.28
N PRO A 172 0.63 2.69 -11.95
CA PRO A 172 0.54 2.63 -13.41
C PRO A 172 0.51 4.00 -14.13
N ALA A 173 0.10 5.07 -13.44
CA ALA A 173 0.18 6.42 -14.02
C ALA A 173 1.62 6.93 -14.20
N LYS A 174 2.57 6.36 -13.46
CA LYS A 174 3.97 6.82 -13.38
C LYS A 174 4.97 5.83 -13.94
N SER A 175 4.69 4.54 -13.87
CA SER A 175 5.55 3.48 -14.40
C SER A 175 4.75 2.25 -14.78
N ASP A 176 5.09 1.65 -15.91
CA ASP A 176 4.58 0.35 -16.38
C ASP A 176 5.63 -0.78 -16.22
N ASP A 177 6.74 -0.50 -15.54
CA ASP A 177 7.86 -1.43 -15.41
C ASP A 177 7.64 -2.49 -14.31
N PHE A 178 6.44 -3.08 -14.29
CA PHE A 178 6.08 -4.20 -13.43
C PHE A 178 4.98 -5.06 -14.07
N GLY A 179 4.75 -6.27 -13.55
CA GLY A 179 3.91 -7.29 -14.20
C GLY A 179 2.49 -7.41 -13.64
N SER A 180 2.27 -7.28 -12.33
CA SER A 180 0.94 -7.48 -11.72
C SER A 180 0.81 -6.81 -10.36
N ILE A 181 -0.44 -6.62 -9.90
CA ILE A 181 -0.79 -5.97 -8.63
C ILE A 181 -1.71 -6.87 -7.80
N ALA A 182 -1.37 -7.10 -6.53
CA ALA A 182 -2.28 -7.70 -5.55
C ALA A 182 -2.57 -6.69 -4.44
N VAL A 183 -3.83 -6.57 -4.03
CA VAL A 183 -4.26 -5.61 -3.00
C VAL A 183 -5.21 -6.26 -2.01
N ILE A 184 -5.15 -5.80 -0.76
CA ILE A 184 -6.10 -6.16 0.29
C ILE A 184 -6.75 -4.90 0.84
N ASP A 185 -8.10 -4.88 0.80
CA ASP A 185 -8.95 -3.76 1.25
C ASP A 185 -8.45 -2.38 0.76
N PRO A 186 -8.19 -2.19 -0.54
CA PRO A 186 -7.67 -0.94 -1.07
C PRO A 186 -8.78 0.11 -1.16
N PRO A 187 -8.56 1.36 -0.75
CA PRO A 187 -9.41 2.45 -1.21
C PRO A 187 -9.08 2.76 -2.68
N VAL A 188 -10.08 3.19 -3.45
CA VAL A 188 -9.89 3.56 -4.87
C VAL A 188 -10.24 5.02 -5.16
N ASP A 189 -10.97 5.67 -4.25
CA ASP A 189 -11.30 7.09 -4.30
C ASP A 189 -10.97 7.75 -2.96
N PHE A 190 -9.88 8.52 -2.94
CA PHE A 190 -9.42 9.18 -1.72
C PHE A 190 -10.42 10.23 -1.19
N LYS A 191 -11.17 10.89 -2.08
CA LYS A 191 -12.24 11.82 -1.68
C LYS A 191 -13.35 11.10 -0.92
N THR A 192 -13.81 9.97 -1.46
CA THR A 192 -14.84 9.15 -0.82
C THR A 192 -14.33 8.61 0.51
N LEU A 193 -13.11 8.07 0.55
CA LEU A 193 -12.48 7.60 1.78
C LEU A 193 -12.45 8.67 2.88
N VAL A 194 -12.00 9.90 2.57
CA VAL A 194 -11.96 10.99 3.56
C VAL A 194 -13.37 11.36 4.04
N ARG A 195 -14.36 11.38 3.16
CA ARG A 195 -15.75 11.66 3.55
C ARG A 195 -16.37 10.57 4.41
N GLU A 196 -16.00 9.31 4.18
CA GLU A 196 -16.39 8.18 5.02
C GLU A 196 -15.74 8.25 6.39
N GLU A 197 -14.44 8.55 6.43
CA GLU A 197 -13.72 8.76 7.69
C GLU A 197 -14.32 9.93 8.50
N LEU A 198 -14.63 11.05 7.84
CA LEU A 198 -15.36 12.16 8.49
C LEU A 198 -16.70 11.70 9.07
N THR A 199 -17.45 10.88 8.32
CA THR A 199 -18.73 10.33 8.78
C THR A 199 -18.53 9.39 9.97
N TYR A 200 -17.54 8.52 9.92
CA TYR A 200 -17.17 7.61 11.00
C TYR A 200 -16.84 8.36 12.30
N GLN A 201 -16.14 9.48 12.18
CA GLN A 201 -15.82 10.37 13.31
C GLN A 201 -16.97 11.29 13.75
N GLY A 202 -18.14 11.22 13.11
CA GLY A 202 -19.28 12.09 13.38
C GLY A 202 -19.08 13.54 12.92
N LEU A 203 -18.17 13.77 11.96
CA LEU A 203 -17.86 15.08 11.40
C LEU A 203 -18.62 15.33 10.08
N PRO A 204 -18.93 16.60 9.75
CA PRO A 204 -19.62 16.91 8.50
C PRO A 204 -18.75 16.63 7.27
N THR A 205 -19.30 15.94 6.28
CA THR A 205 -18.57 15.56 5.05
C THR A 205 -18.17 16.75 4.17
N PHE A 206 -18.78 17.93 4.34
CA PHE A 206 -18.37 19.14 3.63
C PHE A 206 -16.97 19.65 4.05
N LEU A 207 -16.39 19.13 5.14
CA LEU A 207 -15.00 19.42 5.53
C LEU A 207 -13.98 18.91 4.50
N TRP A 208 -14.39 18.03 3.60
CA TRP A 208 -13.56 17.64 2.46
C TRP A 208 -13.11 18.83 1.61
N GLU A 209 -14.02 19.76 1.30
CA GLU A 209 -13.70 20.90 0.43
C GLU A 209 -12.58 21.78 0.99
N PRO A 210 -12.62 22.26 2.26
CA PRO A 210 -11.49 23.02 2.82
C PRO A 210 -10.21 22.17 2.97
N ILE A 211 -10.29 20.85 3.25
CA ILE A 211 -9.12 19.94 3.26
C ILE A 211 -8.46 19.95 1.88
N TYR A 212 -9.22 19.64 0.85
CA TYR A 212 -8.74 19.56 -0.54
C TYR A 212 -8.15 20.90 -1.02
N HIS A 213 -8.84 22.02 -0.79
CA HIS A 213 -8.35 23.32 -1.21
C HIS A 213 -7.10 23.75 -0.43
N TYR A 214 -6.98 23.37 0.83
CA TYR A 214 -5.75 23.60 1.60
C TYR A 214 -4.58 22.83 1.00
N ALA A 215 -4.76 21.51 0.77
CA ALA A 215 -3.74 20.67 0.15
C ALA A 215 -3.29 21.24 -1.21
N LEU A 216 -4.24 21.61 -2.07
CA LEU A 216 -3.95 22.12 -3.41
C LEU A 216 -3.16 23.45 -3.39
N VAL A 217 -3.52 24.37 -2.48
CA VAL A 217 -2.96 25.75 -2.48
C VAL A 217 -1.66 25.85 -1.68
N PHE A 218 -1.60 25.22 -0.52
CA PHE A 218 -0.49 25.39 0.43
C PHE A 218 0.52 24.25 0.36
N GLU A 219 0.05 23.00 0.24
CA GLU A 219 0.94 21.83 0.11
C GLU A 219 1.27 21.50 -1.35
N ARG A 220 0.56 22.11 -2.31
CA ARG A 220 0.70 21.86 -3.75
C ARG A 220 0.42 20.42 -4.15
N ILE A 221 -0.41 19.75 -3.36
CA ILE A 221 -0.85 18.37 -3.59
C ILE A 221 -2.26 18.39 -4.18
N ASN A 222 -2.40 17.87 -5.40
CA ASN A 222 -3.72 17.58 -5.96
C ASN A 222 -4.10 16.14 -5.61
N MET A 223 -4.84 15.95 -4.52
CA MET A 223 -5.28 14.64 -4.03
C MET A 223 -6.18 13.87 -5.01
N LEU A 224 -6.63 14.52 -6.10
CA LEU A 224 -7.49 13.92 -7.13
C LEU A 224 -6.73 13.68 -8.44
N ASN A 225 -5.41 13.78 -8.44
CA ASN A 225 -4.60 13.49 -9.62
C ASN A 225 -4.18 12.01 -9.63
N ASP A 226 -4.07 11.42 -10.81
CA ASP A 226 -3.63 10.03 -11.01
C ASP A 226 -4.34 9.01 -10.10
N ILE A 227 -5.63 9.27 -9.79
CA ILE A 227 -6.46 8.33 -9.01
C ILE A 227 -6.50 6.96 -9.71
N PRO A 228 -6.77 5.85 -8.98
CA PRO A 228 -6.75 4.50 -9.53
C PRO A 228 -7.49 4.33 -10.86
N GLU A 229 -8.65 4.96 -11.06
CA GLU A 229 -9.39 4.94 -12.32
C GLU A 229 -8.55 5.48 -13.49
N GLU A 230 -7.90 6.64 -13.30
CA GLU A 230 -7.05 7.24 -14.33
C GLU A 230 -5.73 6.48 -14.52
N ALA A 231 -5.13 6.03 -13.43
CA ALA A 231 -3.86 5.33 -13.45
C ALA A 231 -3.97 3.97 -14.16
N LEU A 232 -4.98 3.18 -13.82
CA LEU A 232 -5.23 1.89 -14.46
C LEU A 232 -5.64 2.02 -15.92
N ALA A 233 -6.33 3.11 -16.28
CA ALA A 233 -6.66 3.40 -17.69
C ALA A 233 -5.42 3.77 -18.52
N LYS A 234 -4.40 4.39 -17.91
CA LYS A 234 -3.12 4.76 -18.55
C LYS A 234 -2.14 3.59 -18.63
N GLY A 235 -2.18 2.66 -17.66
CA GLY A 235 -1.23 1.56 -17.52
C GLY A 235 -1.38 0.45 -18.57
N ASN A 236 -0.48 -0.52 -18.49
CA ASN A 236 -0.38 -1.65 -19.43
C ASN A 236 -1.34 -2.83 -19.12
N LYS A 237 -2.45 -2.56 -18.42
CA LYS A 237 -3.46 -3.56 -18.03
C LYS A 237 -2.86 -4.70 -17.20
N GLN A 238 -2.00 -4.35 -16.24
CA GLN A 238 -1.44 -5.33 -15.33
C GLN A 238 -2.56 -6.10 -14.60
N PRO A 239 -2.51 -7.45 -14.54
CA PRO A 239 -3.50 -8.24 -13.84
C PRO A 239 -3.65 -7.85 -12.37
N LEU A 240 -4.88 -7.92 -11.85
CA LEU A 240 -5.23 -7.55 -10.49
C LEU A 240 -5.69 -8.75 -9.66
N LEU A 241 -5.18 -8.86 -8.43
CA LEU A 241 -5.74 -9.72 -7.39
C LEU A 241 -6.28 -8.84 -6.26
N ILE A 242 -7.54 -9.04 -5.90
CA ILE A 242 -8.24 -8.20 -4.93
C ILE A 242 -8.75 -9.10 -3.80
N PHE A 243 -8.35 -8.79 -2.56
CA PHE A 243 -8.95 -9.37 -1.36
C PHE A 243 -9.76 -8.32 -0.63
N THR A 244 -10.94 -8.68 -0.11
CA THR A 244 -11.79 -7.75 0.61
C THR A 244 -12.53 -8.40 1.77
N GLY A 245 -12.45 -7.75 2.94
CA GLY A 245 -13.25 -8.07 4.12
C GLY A 245 -14.60 -7.33 4.06
N VAL A 246 -15.70 -8.08 4.00
CA VAL A 246 -17.06 -7.50 3.86
C VAL A 246 -17.49 -6.74 5.12
N GLN A 247 -16.87 -7.03 6.28
CA GLN A 247 -17.11 -6.31 7.56
C GLN A 247 -16.09 -5.19 7.81
N SER A 248 -15.33 -4.79 6.78
CA SER A 248 -14.40 -3.67 6.93
C SER A 248 -15.14 -2.36 7.21
N ASP A 249 -14.76 -1.69 8.29
CA ASP A 249 -15.30 -0.40 8.75
C ASP A 249 -14.33 0.77 8.52
N ARG A 250 -13.11 0.48 8.03
CA ARG A 250 -12.08 1.47 7.74
C ARG A 250 -12.04 1.86 6.26
N VAL A 251 -11.97 0.87 5.38
CA VAL A 251 -12.18 1.02 3.95
C VAL A 251 -13.40 0.17 3.61
N LEU A 252 -14.49 0.81 3.24
CA LEU A 252 -15.76 0.11 3.02
C LEU A 252 -15.67 -0.81 1.80
N PRO A 253 -16.36 -1.97 1.82
CA PRO A 253 -16.22 -3.00 0.77
C PRO A 253 -16.57 -2.53 -0.65
N HIS A 254 -17.37 -1.46 -0.78
CA HIS A 254 -17.71 -0.92 -2.10
C HIS A 254 -16.48 -0.42 -2.88
N HIS A 255 -15.39 0.02 -2.21
CA HIS A 255 -14.16 0.38 -2.90
C HIS A 255 -13.60 -0.78 -3.73
N SER A 256 -13.70 -2.02 -3.23
CA SER A 256 -13.31 -3.20 -4.02
C SER A 256 -14.29 -3.50 -5.15
N ASP A 257 -15.58 -3.16 -5.00
CA ASP A 257 -16.56 -3.27 -6.09
C ASP A 257 -16.29 -2.23 -7.16
N ASP A 258 -16.00 -0.98 -6.78
CA ASP A 258 -15.61 0.10 -7.69
C ASP A 258 -14.32 -0.28 -8.46
N LEU A 259 -13.35 -0.91 -7.79
CA LEU A 259 -12.13 -1.41 -8.44
C LEU A 259 -12.43 -2.48 -9.50
N VAL A 260 -13.37 -3.37 -9.23
CA VAL A 260 -13.83 -4.36 -10.22
C VAL A 260 -14.48 -3.68 -11.42
N GLU A 261 -15.30 -2.66 -11.20
CA GLU A 261 -15.90 -1.89 -12.29
C GLU A 261 -14.82 -1.19 -13.14
N ILE A 262 -13.83 -0.58 -12.50
CA ILE A 262 -12.67 0.03 -13.19
C ILE A 262 -11.90 -1.02 -14.01
N ALA A 263 -11.65 -2.21 -13.45
CA ALA A 263 -10.98 -3.30 -14.16
C ALA A 263 -11.75 -3.75 -15.40
N ILE A 264 -13.08 -3.92 -15.28
CA ILE A 264 -13.96 -4.29 -16.41
C ILE A 264 -13.94 -3.22 -17.50
N GLN A 265 -14.08 -1.94 -17.13
CA GLN A 265 -14.10 -0.82 -18.08
C GLN A 265 -12.79 -0.70 -18.86
N ASN A 266 -11.66 -1.04 -18.25
CA ASN A 266 -10.33 -0.97 -18.84
C ASN A 266 -9.85 -2.30 -19.41
N GLU A 267 -10.69 -3.36 -19.44
CA GLU A 267 -10.34 -4.70 -19.94
C GLU A 267 -9.10 -5.28 -19.23
N ILE A 268 -8.99 -5.05 -17.91
CA ILE A 268 -7.93 -5.58 -17.06
C ILE A 268 -8.37 -6.94 -16.54
N GLU A 269 -7.50 -7.94 -16.62
CA GLU A 269 -7.73 -9.26 -16.00
C GLU A 269 -7.71 -9.11 -14.48
N TYR A 270 -8.72 -9.67 -13.78
CA TYR A 270 -8.78 -9.59 -12.33
C TYR A 270 -9.32 -10.86 -11.69
N SER A 271 -8.94 -11.05 -10.43
CA SER A 271 -9.57 -12.00 -9.50
C SER A 271 -9.94 -11.27 -8.21
N ILE A 272 -11.13 -11.54 -7.68
CA ILE A 272 -11.58 -10.97 -6.40
C ILE A 272 -12.04 -12.06 -5.45
N TYR A 273 -11.63 -11.95 -4.17
CA TYR A 273 -12.03 -12.83 -3.09
C TYR A 273 -12.62 -12.00 -1.95
N LYS A 274 -13.90 -12.21 -1.67
CA LYS A 274 -14.65 -11.52 -0.60
C LYS A 274 -14.91 -12.47 0.55
N TYR A 275 -14.67 -11.99 1.77
CA TYR A 275 -14.84 -12.76 3.01
C TYR A 275 -15.87 -12.08 3.89
N ASP A 276 -17.05 -12.71 4.00
CA ASP A 276 -18.25 -12.12 4.63
C ASP A 276 -18.10 -11.83 6.13
N ASP A 277 -17.19 -12.53 6.81
CA ASP A 277 -16.97 -12.49 8.25
C ASP A 277 -15.68 -11.74 8.65
N MET A 278 -14.98 -11.13 7.69
CA MET A 278 -13.71 -10.45 7.94
C MET A 278 -13.83 -8.94 7.88
N GLY A 279 -13.17 -8.27 8.84
CA GLY A 279 -12.94 -6.83 8.87
C GLY A 279 -11.71 -6.41 8.07
N HIS A 280 -11.30 -5.17 8.25
CA HIS A 280 -10.19 -4.56 7.53
C HIS A 280 -8.89 -5.34 7.69
N THR A 281 -8.31 -5.78 6.60
CA THR A 281 -7.08 -6.60 6.47
C THR A 281 -7.05 -7.91 7.28
N GLN A 282 -8.15 -8.32 7.90
CA GLN A 282 -8.17 -9.49 8.77
C GLN A 282 -8.03 -10.83 8.04
N ILE A 283 -8.31 -10.88 6.76
CA ILE A 283 -8.29 -12.10 5.94
C ILE A 283 -6.94 -12.82 6.07
N LEU A 284 -5.84 -12.07 5.98
CA LEU A 284 -4.48 -12.61 6.01
C LEU A 284 -4.13 -13.31 7.34
N PHE A 285 -4.86 -13.00 8.44
CA PHE A 285 -4.64 -13.61 9.76
C PHE A 285 -5.57 -14.78 10.05
N PHE A 286 -6.79 -14.79 9.48
CA PHE A 286 -7.81 -15.78 9.80
C PHE A 286 -7.98 -16.84 8.71
N TYR A 287 -7.54 -16.54 7.47
CA TYR A 287 -7.56 -17.44 6.32
C TYR A 287 -6.16 -17.56 5.71
N GLU A 288 -5.12 -17.60 6.56
CA GLU A 288 -3.73 -17.47 6.18
C GLU A 288 -3.26 -18.48 5.12
N GLU A 289 -3.67 -19.76 5.23
CA GLU A 289 -3.28 -20.79 4.25
C GLU A 289 -3.92 -20.53 2.88
N GLU A 290 -5.23 -20.23 2.86
CA GLU A 290 -5.95 -19.93 1.63
C GLU A 290 -5.44 -18.62 1.01
N TYR A 291 -5.20 -17.60 1.84
CA TYR A 291 -4.64 -16.33 1.41
C TYR A 291 -3.25 -16.51 0.79
N ALA A 292 -2.36 -17.24 1.47
CA ALA A 292 -1.01 -17.54 0.98
C ALA A 292 -1.04 -18.30 -0.34
N GLN A 293 -1.94 -19.29 -0.48
CA GLN A 293 -2.10 -20.04 -1.70
C GLN A 293 -2.52 -19.13 -2.87
N LYS A 294 -3.60 -18.37 -2.70
CA LYS A 294 -4.13 -17.48 -3.76
C LYS A 294 -3.12 -16.41 -4.17
N LEU A 295 -2.45 -15.78 -3.19
CA LEU A 295 -1.43 -14.76 -3.45
C LEU A 295 -0.24 -15.34 -4.22
N THR A 296 0.25 -16.52 -3.81
CA THR A 296 1.35 -17.22 -4.47
C THR A 296 0.98 -17.64 -5.89
N GLU A 297 -0.17 -18.31 -6.08
CA GLU A 297 -0.64 -18.76 -7.39
C GLU A 297 -0.80 -17.58 -8.37
N PHE A 298 -1.32 -16.45 -7.89
CA PHE A 298 -1.44 -15.26 -8.71
C PHE A 298 -0.10 -14.78 -9.26
N TYR A 299 0.91 -14.60 -8.40
CA TYR A 299 2.21 -14.13 -8.85
C TYR A 299 2.96 -15.17 -9.69
N LEU A 300 2.82 -16.47 -9.41
CA LEU A 300 3.41 -17.53 -10.25
C LEU A 300 2.80 -17.58 -11.65
N THR A 301 1.56 -17.15 -11.82
CA THR A 301 0.87 -17.18 -13.12
C THR A 301 1.02 -15.88 -13.90
N THR A 302 1.18 -14.74 -13.22
CA THR A 302 1.21 -13.41 -13.86
C THR A 302 2.62 -12.85 -14.05
N LEU A 303 3.61 -13.32 -13.29
CA LEU A 303 4.99 -12.87 -13.41
C LEU A 303 5.83 -13.86 -14.22
N SER A 304 6.61 -13.35 -15.14
CA SER A 304 7.55 -14.17 -15.94
C SER A 304 8.91 -14.29 -15.24
N ASN A 305 9.56 -15.45 -15.36
CA ASN A 305 10.94 -15.66 -14.90
C ASN A 305 11.97 -15.01 -15.84
#